data_c7b90349f502731abc05785836c25e17
#
_entry.id   c7b90349f502731abc05785836c25e17
#
_cell.length_a   1.000
_cell.length_b   1.000
_cell.length_c   1.000
_cell.angle_alpha   90.00
_cell.angle_beta   90.00
_cell.angle_gamma   90.00
#
_symmetry.space_group_name_H-M   'P 1'
#
loop_
_entity.id
_entity.type
_entity.pdbx_description
1 polymer ?
#
loop_
_entity_poly.entity_id
_entity_poly.type
_entity_poly.pdbx_seq_one_letter_code
_entity_poly.pdbx_strand_id
1 'polypeptide(L)'
;PDGDPVTHVDNLWADIEAIGSQAAERLGYPTQKPVALLERIISASSNPGDVVLDPFCGCGTTIAAAQALGRPWIGIDITHLAITLIKQRLKDSFGIEQVVRTTPSGKGETAKVGEAPAEYGAVIKPPFHVVGEPTSEPDAAALAASDPYQFQWWALGLVGARPVEQKKGADKGIDGRIVFQGDKPGSFESLILSVKAGKTGAAHVRDLKGVLDREKAAI
;
A
#
# COMPACT_ATOMS: atom_id res chain seq x y z
N PRO A 1 -3.22 7.90 46.31
CA PRO A 1 -2.66 7.26 45.16
C PRO A 1 -3.80 6.78 44.28
N ASP A 2 -4.31 7.74 43.48
CA ASP A 2 -5.42 7.52 42.55
C ASP A 2 -4.82 6.91 41.32
N GLY A 3 -4.79 5.58 41.26
CA GLY A 3 -4.47 4.84 40.05
C GLY A 3 -5.61 5.04 39.07
N ASP A 4 -5.30 5.38 37.84
CA ASP A 4 -6.29 5.38 36.75
C ASP A 4 -7.05 4.06 36.76
N PRO A 5 -8.38 4.09 36.60
CA PRO A 5 -9.16 2.86 36.61
C PRO A 5 -8.66 1.93 35.50
N VAL A 6 -8.15 0.77 35.89
CA VAL A 6 -7.73 -0.26 34.92
C VAL A 6 -8.99 -0.71 34.20
N THR A 7 -9.18 -0.24 32.98
CA THR A 7 -10.28 -0.69 32.14
C THR A 7 -9.94 -2.09 31.64
N HIS A 8 -10.66 -3.09 32.16
CA HIS A 8 -10.52 -4.45 31.65
C HIS A 8 -10.98 -4.50 30.17
N VAL A 9 -10.14 -5.04 29.31
CA VAL A 9 -10.52 -5.31 27.92
C VAL A 9 -11.46 -6.52 27.94
N ASP A 10 -12.74 -6.28 27.71
CA ASP A 10 -13.75 -7.34 27.64
C ASP A 10 -13.57 -8.18 26.36
N ASN A 11 -14.19 -9.34 26.31
CA ASN A 11 -14.18 -10.24 25.14
C ASN A 11 -15.24 -9.88 24.09
N LEU A 12 -16.11 -8.93 24.36
CA LEU A 12 -17.12 -8.40 23.44
C LEU A 12 -16.82 -6.91 23.12
N TRP A 13 -16.49 -6.63 21.88
CA TRP A 13 -16.13 -5.29 21.40
C TRP A 13 -17.21 -4.73 20.47
N ALA A 14 -18.37 -4.47 21.03
CA ALA A 14 -19.53 -3.96 20.28
C ALA A 14 -19.41 -2.45 19.92
N ASP A 15 -18.45 -1.76 20.48
CA ASP A 15 -18.17 -0.33 20.26
C ASP A 15 -17.29 -0.06 19.03
N ILE A 16 -16.72 -1.11 18.41
CA ILE A 16 -15.94 -0.98 17.17
C ILE A 16 -16.81 -1.37 15.99
N GLU A 17 -17.24 -0.36 15.23
CA GLU A 17 -18.06 -0.58 14.05
C GLU A 17 -17.25 -1.07 12.84
N ALA A 18 -17.92 -1.79 11.94
CA ALA A 18 -17.35 -2.14 10.64
C ALA A 18 -17.11 -0.87 9.79
N ILE A 19 -16.11 -0.91 8.92
CA ILE A 19 -15.78 0.24 8.04
C ILE A 19 -16.96 0.54 7.11
N GLY A 20 -17.57 1.69 7.30
CA GLY A 20 -18.63 2.20 6.44
C GLY A 20 -18.14 2.45 4.99
N SER A 21 -19.07 2.46 4.04
CA SER A 21 -18.74 2.67 2.63
C SER A 21 -18.09 4.04 2.34
N GLN A 22 -18.33 5.03 3.19
CA GLN A 22 -17.84 6.41 3.08
C GLN A 22 -16.75 6.74 4.13
N ALA A 23 -16.26 5.76 4.88
CA ALA A 23 -15.24 6.00 5.88
C ALA A 23 -13.92 6.45 5.23
N ALA A 24 -13.29 7.49 5.78
CA ALA A 24 -12.04 8.06 5.28
C ALA A 24 -10.88 7.03 5.25
N GLU A 25 -10.88 6.08 6.19
CA GLU A 25 -9.88 5.01 6.25
C GLU A 25 -10.06 3.91 5.19
N ARG A 26 -11.19 3.94 4.42
CA ARG A 26 -11.52 2.90 3.46
C ARG A 26 -10.62 2.98 2.22
N LEU A 27 -9.80 1.95 2.01
CA LEU A 27 -8.90 1.85 0.86
C LEU A 27 -9.50 1.06 -0.33
N GLY A 28 -10.70 0.47 -0.16
CA GLY A 28 -11.30 -0.41 -1.16
C GLY A 28 -10.71 -1.82 -1.19
N TYR A 29 -9.93 -2.21 -0.18
CA TYR A 29 -9.41 -3.58 -0.07
C TYR A 29 -10.48 -4.49 0.55
N PRO A 30 -10.83 -5.65 -0.07
CA PRO A 30 -12.02 -6.42 0.29
C PRO A 30 -12.07 -6.90 1.75
N THR A 31 -10.92 -7.17 2.35
CA THR A 31 -10.79 -7.73 3.70
C THR A 31 -10.28 -6.72 4.72
N GLN A 32 -10.32 -5.43 4.40
CA GLN A 32 -9.86 -4.38 5.29
C GLN A 32 -10.61 -4.40 6.63
N LYS A 33 -9.88 -4.34 7.73
CA LYS A 33 -10.40 -4.22 9.10
C LYS A 33 -10.33 -2.76 9.57
N PRO A 34 -11.19 -2.32 10.50
CA PRO A 34 -11.07 -1.00 11.14
C PRO A 34 -9.72 -0.83 11.85
N VAL A 35 -9.11 0.35 11.74
CA VAL A 35 -7.85 0.65 12.45
C VAL A 35 -8.03 0.54 13.96
N ALA A 36 -9.16 1.04 14.49
CA ALA A 36 -9.49 0.98 15.92
C ALA A 36 -9.46 -0.45 16.50
N LEU A 37 -9.83 -1.46 15.69
CA LEU A 37 -9.75 -2.86 16.11
C LEU A 37 -8.31 -3.28 16.35
N LEU A 38 -7.41 -2.96 15.41
CA LEU A 38 -6.00 -3.33 15.51
C LEU A 38 -5.29 -2.51 16.59
N GLU A 39 -5.64 -1.24 16.76
CA GLU A 39 -5.12 -0.41 17.86
C GLU A 39 -5.45 -1.02 19.22
N ARG A 40 -6.69 -1.48 19.42
CA ARG A 40 -7.08 -2.17 20.66
C ARG A 40 -6.31 -3.46 20.87
N ILE A 41 -6.20 -4.30 19.85
CA ILE A 41 -5.45 -5.57 19.93
C ILE A 41 -3.99 -5.30 20.30
N ILE A 42 -3.33 -4.39 19.57
CA ILE A 42 -1.92 -4.07 19.78
C ILE A 42 -1.70 -3.45 21.16
N SER A 43 -2.56 -2.52 21.59
CA SER A 43 -2.45 -1.89 22.92
C SER A 43 -2.62 -2.88 24.06
N ALA A 44 -3.51 -3.87 23.89
CA ALA A 44 -3.76 -4.88 24.90
C ALA A 44 -2.69 -6.00 24.96
N SER A 45 -1.93 -6.21 23.86
CA SER A 45 -1.04 -7.37 23.72
C SER A 45 0.44 -7.01 23.55
N SER A 46 0.80 -5.72 23.56
CA SER A 46 2.18 -5.27 23.37
C SER A 46 2.49 -4.02 24.20
N ASN A 47 3.79 -3.83 24.50
CA ASN A 47 4.28 -2.63 25.14
C ASN A 47 4.90 -1.66 24.11
N PRO A 48 5.08 -0.38 24.45
CA PRO A 48 5.90 0.53 23.63
C PRO A 48 7.30 -0.05 23.36
N GLY A 49 7.69 -0.06 22.07
CA GLY A 49 8.96 -0.63 21.63
C GLY A 49 8.92 -2.11 21.21
N ASP A 50 7.86 -2.84 21.53
CA ASP A 50 7.68 -4.22 21.03
C ASP A 50 7.43 -4.20 19.52
N VAL A 51 7.96 -5.21 18.82
CA VAL A 51 7.79 -5.36 17.36
C VAL A 51 6.47 -6.04 17.05
N VAL A 52 5.64 -5.40 16.23
CA VAL A 52 4.39 -5.98 15.71
C VAL A 52 4.67 -6.67 14.38
N LEU A 53 4.41 -7.96 14.29
CA LEU A 53 4.53 -8.75 13.07
C LEU A 53 3.13 -9.12 12.54
N ASP A 54 2.87 -8.79 11.28
CA ASP A 54 1.70 -9.26 10.54
C ASP A 54 2.15 -9.99 9.26
N PRO A 55 2.15 -11.34 9.25
CA PRO A 55 2.62 -12.12 8.11
C PRO A 55 1.62 -12.18 6.94
N PHE A 56 0.44 -11.58 7.06
CA PHE A 56 -0.61 -11.51 6.05
C PHE A 56 -1.28 -10.13 6.05
N CYS A 57 -0.45 -9.09 5.96
CA CYS A 57 -0.83 -7.73 6.33
C CYS A 57 -1.83 -7.05 5.39
N GLY A 58 -2.12 -7.61 4.20
CA GLY A 58 -3.08 -7.06 3.25
C GLY A 58 -2.84 -5.57 2.98
N CYS A 59 -3.87 -4.75 3.14
CA CYS A 59 -3.74 -3.29 2.97
C CYS A 59 -3.10 -2.56 4.18
N GLY A 60 -2.49 -3.29 5.12
CA GLY A 60 -1.66 -2.74 6.20
C GLY A 60 -2.42 -2.07 7.32
N THR A 61 -3.60 -2.54 7.71
CA THR A 61 -4.32 -1.98 8.87
C THR A 61 -3.53 -2.17 10.15
N THR A 62 -2.94 -3.35 10.37
CA THR A 62 -2.06 -3.64 11.51
C THR A 62 -0.84 -2.72 11.53
N ILE A 63 -0.24 -2.49 10.35
CA ILE A 63 0.91 -1.61 10.19
C ILE A 63 0.57 -0.17 10.55
N ALA A 64 -0.58 0.32 10.06
CA ALA A 64 -1.05 1.67 10.39
C ALA A 64 -1.32 1.84 11.89
N ALA A 65 -1.96 0.86 12.52
CA ALA A 65 -2.22 0.87 13.95
C ALA A 65 -0.92 0.82 14.78
N ALA A 66 0.02 -0.06 14.41
CA ALA A 66 1.32 -0.14 15.06
C ALA A 66 2.11 1.17 14.93
N GLN A 67 2.10 1.78 13.74
CA GLN A 67 2.73 3.07 13.49
C GLN A 67 2.11 4.19 14.33
N ALA A 68 0.77 4.27 14.42
CA ALA A 68 0.07 5.25 15.24
C ALA A 68 0.39 5.10 16.73
N LEU A 69 0.58 3.88 17.18
CA LEU A 69 0.92 3.55 18.56
C LEU A 69 2.44 3.61 18.85
N GLY A 70 3.27 4.01 17.89
CA GLY A 70 4.73 4.12 18.05
C GLY A 70 5.43 2.78 18.22
N ARG A 71 4.90 1.70 17.68
CA ARG A 71 5.53 0.37 17.72
C ARG A 71 6.24 0.09 16.40
N PRO A 72 7.48 -0.45 16.43
CA PRO A 72 8.12 -1.01 15.26
C PRO A 72 7.25 -2.14 14.66
N TRP A 73 7.26 -2.26 13.35
CA TRP A 73 6.42 -3.26 12.68
C TRP A 73 7.13 -3.95 11.52
N ILE A 74 6.69 -5.17 11.24
CA ILE A 74 7.06 -5.97 10.07
C ILE A 74 5.76 -6.46 9.44
N GLY A 75 5.52 -6.11 8.17
CA GLY A 75 4.39 -6.61 7.40
C GLY A 75 4.85 -7.49 6.25
N ILE A 76 4.19 -8.60 6.02
CA ILE A 76 4.45 -9.51 4.90
C ILE A 76 3.15 -9.69 4.11
N ASP A 77 3.22 -9.57 2.80
CA ASP A 77 2.13 -9.92 1.90
C ASP A 77 2.70 -10.48 0.58
N ILE A 78 1.92 -11.32 -0.08
CA ILE A 78 2.32 -11.94 -1.35
C ILE A 78 1.99 -11.07 -2.56
N THR A 79 1.23 -9.97 -2.38
CA THR A 79 0.72 -9.16 -3.48
C THR A 79 1.38 -7.79 -3.54
N HIS A 80 1.85 -7.39 -4.71
CA HIS A 80 2.34 -6.03 -4.93
C HIS A 80 1.24 -4.98 -4.76
N LEU A 81 -0.03 -5.35 -4.98
CA LEU A 81 -1.17 -4.48 -4.70
C LEU A 81 -1.24 -4.10 -3.21
N ALA A 82 -1.15 -5.08 -2.32
CA ALA A 82 -1.15 -4.85 -0.88
C ALA A 82 0.01 -3.93 -0.46
N ILE A 83 1.22 -4.22 -0.94
CA ILE A 83 2.41 -3.40 -0.65
C ILE A 83 2.24 -1.95 -1.15
N THR A 84 1.69 -1.76 -2.34
CA THR A 84 1.40 -0.42 -2.87
C THR A 84 0.42 0.35 -1.99
N LEU A 85 -0.65 -0.31 -1.53
CA LEU A 85 -1.64 0.30 -0.63
C LEU A 85 -1.02 0.67 0.73
N ILE A 86 -0.14 -0.16 1.27
CA ILE A 86 0.59 0.14 2.51
C ILE A 86 1.49 1.38 2.33
N LYS A 87 2.27 1.43 1.25
CA LYS A 87 3.14 2.58 0.95
C LYS A 87 2.33 3.87 0.87
N GLN A 88 1.21 3.85 0.15
CA GLN A 88 0.33 5.00 0.03
C GLN A 88 -0.28 5.39 1.38
N ARG A 89 -0.77 4.43 2.17
CA ARG A 89 -1.31 4.69 3.51
C ARG A 89 -0.28 5.32 4.44
N LEU A 90 0.95 4.81 4.46
CA LEU A 90 2.02 5.36 5.29
C LEU A 90 2.38 6.79 4.88
N LYS A 91 2.41 7.07 3.58
CA LYS A 91 2.62 8.41 3.06
C LYS A 91 1.48 9.36 3.44
N ASP A 92 0.23 8.98 3.17
CA ASP A 92 -0.94 9.85 3.35
C ASP A 92 -1.24 10.11 4.83
N SER A 93 -1.16 9.06 5.68
CA SER A 93 -1.54 9.17 7.08
C SER A 93 -0.42 9.66 8.00
N PHE A 94 0.84 9.38 7.65
CA PHE A 94 1.99 9.66 8.53
C PHE A 94 3.10 10.49 7.88
N GLY A 95 3.03 10.74 6.57
CA GLY A 95 4.08 11.43 5.82
C GLY A 95 5.39 10.64 5.76
N ILE A 96 5.31 9.32 5.80
CA ILE A 96 6.46 8.40 5.79
C ILE A 96 6.63 7.86 4.38
N GLU A 97 7.84 7.97 3.83
CA GLU A 97 8.16 7.45 2.51
C GLU A 97 9.16 6.29 2.58
N GLN A 98 9.08 5.42 1.60
CA GLN A 98 10.02 4.31 1.43
C GLN A 98 11.43 4.84 1.13
N VAL A 99 12.45 4.28 1.78
CA VAL A 99 13.83 4.44 1.34
C VAL A 99 14.11 3.43 0.23
N VAL A 100 14.31 3.92 -0.97
CA VAL A 100 14.82 3.12 -2.08
C VAL A 100 16.33 3.00 -1.91
N ARG A 101 16.82 1.82 -1.53
CA ARG A 101 18.26 1.53 -1.60
C ARG A 101 18.61 1.26 -3.05
N THR A 102 19.25 2.20 -3.70
CA THR A 102 20.02 1.91 -4.92
C THR A 102 21.25 1.12 -4.47
N THR A 103 21.18 -0.21 -4.54
CA THR A 103 22.39 -1.03 -4.39
C THR A 103 23.26 -0.80 -5.60
N PRO A 104 24.51 -0.35 -5.43
CA PRO A 104 25.51 -0.54 -6.49
C PRO A 104 25.65 -2.06 -6.67
N SER A 105 25.51 -2.52 -7.89
CA SER A 105 25.73 -3.92 -8.28
C SER A 105 27.06 -4.43 -7.71
N GLY A 106 27.05 -5.27 -6.72
CA GLY A 106 28.26 -5.91 -6.21
C GLY A 106 28.17 -6.33 -4.74
N LYS A 107 28.00 -7.64 -4.56
CA LYS A 107 28.32 -8.45 -3.35
C LYS A 107 27.59 -8.10 -2.04
N GLY A 108 26.88 -9.12 -1.56
CA GLY A 108 26.06 -9.14 -0.35
C GLY A 108 26.73 -8.52 0.88
N GLU A 109 26.11 -7.46 1.35
CA GLU A 109 26.25 -7.03 2.73
C GLU A 109 24.92 -7.29 3.45
N THR A 110 24.96 -8.17 4.44
CA THR A 110 23.87 -8.35 5.39
C THR A 110 23.63 -7.02 6.09
N ALA A 111 22.44 -6.45 5.87
CA ALA A 111 22.02 -5.24 6.56
C ALA A 111 22.02 -5.49 8.07
N LYS A 112 22.87 -4.76 8.81
CA LYS A 112 22.76 -4.67 10.26
C LYS A 112 21.44 -3.95 10.58
N VAL A 113 20.59 -4.61 11.34
CA VAL A 113 19.42 -4.00 11.97
C VAL A 113 19.96 -2.90 12.88
N GLY A 114 19.71 -1.63 12.53
CA GLY A 114 20.13 -0.50 13.34
C GLY A 114 19.35 -0.49 14.65
N GLU A 115 20.04 -0.27 15.75
CA GLU A 115 19.47 -0.03 17.08
C GLU A 115 18.52 1.19 17.01
N ALA A 116 17.31 1.03 17.53
CA ALA A 116 16.34 2.10 17.62
C ALA A 116 16.81 3.17 18.60
N PRO A 117 16.75 4.47 18.29
CA PRO A 117 17.06 5.51 19.26
C PRO A 117 15.99 5.53 20.36
N ALA A 118 16.45 5.46 21.60
CA ALA A 118 15.63 5.54 22.79
C ALA A 118 15.30 7.02 23.11
N GLU A 119 14.27 7.58 22.47
CA GLU A 119 13.60 8.78 22.96
C GLU A 119 12.09 8.56 23.00
N TYR A 120 11.57 8.46 24.20
CA TYR A 120 10.16 8.39 24.51
C TYR A 120 9.47 9.71 24.12
N GLY A 121 8.50 9.67 23.21
CA GLY A 121 7.59 10.77 22.94
C GLY A 121 7.69 11.49 21.60
N ALA A 122 8.70 11.23 20.78
CA ALA A 122 8.72 11.69 19.40
C ALA A 122 8.03 10.66 18.51
N VAL A 123 7.07 11.08 17.68
CA VAL A 123 6.55 10.26 16.60
C VAL A 123 7.74 9.92 15.69
N ILE A 124 8.33 8.74 15.92
CA ILE A 124 9.44 8.25 15.12
C ILE A 124 8.87 8.07 13.70
N LYS A 125 9.38 8.86 12.77
CA LYS A 125 9.11 8.69 11.33
C LYS A 125 10.34 8.04 10.68
N PRO A 126 10.71 6.79 11.06
CA PRO A 126 11.80 6.12 10.38
C PRO A 126 11.33 5.78 8.98
N PRO A 127 12.19 5.98 7.99
CA PRO A 127 11.91 5.47 6.66
C PRO A 127 11.78 3.94 6.75
N PHE A 128 10.83 3.38 6.01
CA PHE A 128 10.66 1.93 5.92
C PHE A 128 11.34 1.36 4.68
N HIS A 129 11.61 0.06 4.72
CA HIS A 129 12.18 -0.67 3.60
C HIS A 129 11.16 -1.68 3.07
N VAL A 130 11.11 -1.83 1.76
CA VAL A 130 10.37 -2.91 1.10
C VAL A 130 11.37 -3.90 0.53
N VAL A 131 11.14 -5.18 0.79
CA VAL A 131 11.98 -6.29 0.30
C VAL A 131 11.13 -7.13 -0.64
N GLY A 132 11.70 -7.54 -1.78
CA GLY A 132 11.02 -8.39 -2.77
C GLY A 132 10.37 -7.63 -3.94
N GLU A 133 10.45 -6.30 -3.96
CA GLU A 133 10.08 -5.54 -5.17
C GLU A 133 11.22 -5.53 -6.20
N PRO A 134 10.88 -5.51 -7.50
CA PRO A 134 11.87 -5.28 -8.55
C PRO A 134 12.64 -3.98 -8.33
N THR A 135 13.97 -4.05 -8.34
CA THR A 135 14.85 -2.89 -8.18
C THR A 135 15.65 -2.58 -9.45
N SER A 136 15.55 -3.46 -10.44
CA SER A 136 16.25 -3.34 -11.73
C SER A 136 15.34 -3.78 -12.87
N GLU A 137 15.72 -3.41 -14.11
CA GLU A 137 15.01 -3.87 -15.31
C GLU A 137 14.99 -5.41 -15.44
N PRO A 138 16.09 -6.15 -15.18
CA PRO A 138 16.07 -7.61 -15.16
C PRO A 138 15.08 -8.19 -14.12
N ASP A 139 14.98 -7.60 -12.92
CA ASP A 139 14.05 -8.07 -11.89
C ASP A 139 12.59 -7.86 -12.35
N ALA A 140 12.31 -6.70 -12.93
CA ALA A 140 10.99 -6.40 -13.50
C ALA A 140 10.62 -7.36 -14.63
N ALA A 141 11.58 -7.67 -15.52
CA ALA A 141 11.37 -8.63 -16.59
C ALA A 141 11.14 -10.06 -16.04
N ALA A 142 11.86 -10.45 -15.00
CA ALA A 142 11.66 -11.75 -14.33
C ALA A 142 10.28 -11.83 -13.69
N LEU A 143 9.83 -10.77 -13.00
CA LEU A 143 8.48 -10.69 -12.42
C LEU A 143 7.43 -10.79 -13.52
N ALA A 144 7.57 -10.06 -14.63
CA ALA A 144 6.63 -10.10 -15.75
C ALA A 144 6.53 -11.48 -16.40
N ALA A 145 7.63 -12.22 -16.45
CA ALA A 145 7.67 -13.57 -17.00
C ALA A 145 7.05 -14.59 -16.04
N SER A 146 7.23 -14.43 -14.74
CA SER A 146 6.74 -15.37 -13.72
C SER A 146 5.28 -15.13 -13.34
N ASP A 147 4.88 -13.86 -13.17
CA ASP A 147 3.53 -13.44 -12.79
C ASP A 147 3.16 -12.09 -13.42
N PRO A 148 2.49 -12.10 -14.58
CA PRO A 148 2.08 -10.86 -15.26
C PRO A 148 1.14 -9.97 -14.46
N TYR A 149 0.31 -10.53 -13.56
CA TYR A 149 -0.59 -9.74 -12.71
C TYR A 149 0.16 -9.01 -11.61
N GLN A 150 1.10 -9.67 -10.96
CA GLN A 150 1.96 -9.03 -9.97
C GLN A 150 2.81 -7.93 -10.60
N PHE A 151 3.35 -8.18 -11.81
CA PHE A 151 4.05 -7.17 -12.59
C PHE A 151 3.16 -5.96 -12.89
N GLN A 152 1.92 -6.19 -13.35
CA GLN A 152 0.96 -5.12 -13.61
C GLN A 152 0.68 -4.29 -12.35
N TRP A 153 0.42 -4.93 -11.22
CA TRP A 153 0.16 -4.24 -9.95
C TRP A 153 1.37 -3.45 -9.46
N TRP A 154 2.55 -4.03 -9.55
CA TRP A 154 3.79 -3.34 -9.22
C TRP A 154 4.00 -2.11 -10.11
N ALA A 155 3.87 -2.25 -11.43
CA ALA A 155 4.05 -1.15 -12.38
C ALA A 155 3.04 -0.02 -12.19
N LEU A 156 1.76 -0.34 -11.91
CA LEU A 156 0.74 0.63 -11.56
C LEU A 156 1.08 1.36 -10.25
N GLY A 157 1.61 0.64 -9.28
CA GLY A 157 2.06 1.19 -8.01
C GLY A 157 3.16 2.23 -8.14
N LEU A 158 4.06 2.13 -9.14
CA LEU A 158 5.13 3.10 -9.40
C LEU A 158 4.59 4.51 -9.72
N VAL A 159 3.39 4.58 -10.30
CA VAL A 159 2.73 5.84 -10.67
C VAL A 159 1.52 6.17 -9.82
N GLY A 160 1.30 5.43 -8.73
CA GLY A 160 0.17 5.65 -7.83
C GLY A 160 -1.21 5.34 -8.45
N ALA A 161 -1.24 4.54 -9.51
CA ALA A 161 -2.47 4.16 -10.18
C ALA A 161 -3.16 3.00 -9.45
N ARG A 162 -4.49 2.99 -9.50
CA ARG A 162 -5.29 1.87 -9.01
C ARG A 162 -5.57 0.89 -10.13
N PRO A 163 -5.39 -0.42 -9.92
CA PRO A 163 -5.79 -1.42 -10.89
C PRO A 163 -7.31 -1.37 -11.10
N VAL A 164 -7.74 -1.59 -12.33
CA VAL A 164 -9.16 -1.75 -12.65
C VAL A 164 -9.56 -3.17 -12.33
N GLU A 165 -10.66 -3.35 -11.60
CA GLU A 165 -11.22 -4.68 -11.34
C GLU A 165 -11.53 -5.38 -12.66
N GLN A 166 -10.89 -6.50 -12.92
CA GLN A 166 -11.16 -7.34 -14.07
C GLN A 166 -12.50 -8.06 -13.86
N LYS A 167 -13.56 -7.53 -14.45
CA LYS A 167 -14.78 -8.31 -14.63
C LYS A 167 -14.46 -9.43 -15.62
N LYS A 168 -14.89 -10.67 -15.33
CA LYS A 168 -14.76 -11.81 -16.26
C LYS A 168 -15.26 -11.40 -17.65
N GLY A 169 -14.36 -11.28 -18.62
CA GLY A 169 -14.62 -10.84 -19.97
C GLY A 169 -13.39 -10.25 -20.63
N ALA A 170 -13.50 -9.84 -21.89
CA ALA A 170 -12.40 -9.26 -22.64
C ALA A 170 -11.85 -8.02 -21.91
N ASP A 171 -10.56 -8.01 -21.70
CA ASP A 171 -9.80 -6.86 -21.24
C ASP A 171 -10.12 -5.68 -22.16
N LYS A 172 -10.69 -4.62 -21.58
CA LYS A 172 -11.02 -3.41 -22.34
C LYS A 172 -9.78 -2.57 -22.68
N GLY A 173 -8.59 -3.09 -22.48
CA GLY A 173 -7.32 -2.41 -22.69
C GLY A 173 -6.97 -1.39 -21.60
N ILE A 174 -7.57 -1.54 -20.40
CA ILE A 174 -7.33 -0.65 -19.26
C ILE A 174 -6.80 -1.47 -18.10
N ASP A 175 -5.54 -1.27 -17.77
CA ASP A 175 -4.90 -1.95 -16.64
C ASP A 175 -5.07 -1.16 -15.34
N GLY A 176 -5.03 0.18 -15.41
CA GLY A 176 -5.20 1.04 -14.25
C GLY A 176 -5.79 2.40 -14.56
N ARG A 177 -6.23 3.09 -13.50
CA ARG A 177 -6.73 4.46 -13.57
C ARG A 177 -6.16 5.33 -12.46
N ILE A 178 -5.93 6.61 -12.79
CA ILE A 178 -5.75 7.69 -11.83
C ILE A 178 -6.92 8.64 -12.03
N VAL A 179 -7.61 8.99 -10.95
CA VAL A 179 -8.69 9.98 -10.96
C VAL A 179 -8.18 11.25 -10.32
N PHE A 180 -8.38 12.36 -10.98
CA PHE A 180 -7.96 13.68 -10.49
C PHE A 180 -9.10 14.70 -10.65
N GLN A 181 -9.00 15.80 -9.92
CA GLN A 181 -9.98 16.87 -10.02
C GLN A 181 -9.76 17.63 -11.33
N GLY A 182 -10.80 17.77 -12.12
CA GLY A 182 -10.80 18.57 -13.35
C GLY A 182 -10.88 20.07 -13.07
N ASP A 183 -10.90 20.86 -14.13
CA ASP A 183 -10.89 22.33 -14.06
C ASP A 183 -12.11 22.93 -13.35
N LYS A 184 -13.24 22.24 -13.32
CA LYS A 184 -14.46 22.71 -12.67
C LYS A 184 -14.61 22.08 -11.28
N PRO A 185 -14.96 22.86 -10.24
CA PRO A 185 -15.25 22.31 -8.93
C PRO A 185 -16.27 21.16 -9.00
N GLY A 186 -15.88 19.99 -8.44
CA GLY A 186 -16.74 18.80 -8.44
C GLY A 186 -16.69 17.96 -9.73
N SER A 187 -15.94 18.36 -10.76
CA SER A 187 -15.65 17.51 -11.92
C SER A 187 -14.46 16.61 -11.62
N PHE A 188 -14.53 15.36 -12.08
CA PHE A 188 -13.42 14.41 -11.98
C PHE A 188 -13.06 13.94 -13.38
N GLU A 189 -11.78 13.90 -13.64
CA GLU A 189 -11.20 13.39 -14.87
C GLU A 189 -10.38 12.14 -14.56
N SER A 190 -10.13 11.31 -15.56
CA SER A 190 -9.36 10.10 -15.39
C SER A 190 -8.25 9.99 -16.43
N LEU A 191 -7.11 9.53 -15.95
CA LEU A 191 -5.98 9.08 -16.73
C LEU A 191 -6.03 7.56 -16.82
N ILE A 192 -5.89 7.01 -18.03
CA ILE A 192 -5.91 5.57 -18.29
C ILE A 192 -4.49 5.07 -18.47
N LEU A 193 -4.19 3.94 -17.84
CA LEU A 193 -2.90 3.28 -17.96
C LEU A 193 -3.06 1.90 -18.60
N SER A 194 -2.13 1.61 -19.51
CA SER A 194 -1.95 0.26 -20.05
C SER A 194 -0.51 -0.19 -19.80
N VAL A 195 -0.36 -1.31 -19.10
CA VAL A 195 0.93 -1.90 -18.71
C VAL A 195 1.32 -2.94 -19.75
N LYS A 196 2.56 -2.87 -20.22
CA LYS A 196 3.13 -3.82 -21.18
C LYS A 196 4.47 -4.34 -20.69
N ALA A 197 4.58 -5.66 -20.59
CA ALA A 197 5.82 -6.34 -20.26
C ALA A 197 6.63 -6.52 -21.56
N GLY A 198 7.49 -5.57 -21.91
CA GLY A 198 8.34 -5.66 -23.08
C GLY A 198 8.34 -4.41 -23.96
N LYS A 199 8.75 -4.56 -25.23
CA LYS A 199 8.87 -3.43 -26.14
C LYS A 199 7.50 -2.86 -26.52
N THR A 200 7.31 -1.57 -26.27
CA THR A 200 6.13 -0.83 -26.69
C THR A 200 6.34 -0.29 -28.11
N GLY A 201 5.34 -0.47 -28.97
CA GLY A 201 5.36 0.00 -30.35
C GLY A 201 4.16 0.88 -30.69
N ALA A 202 4.15 1.46 -31.88
CA ALA A 202 3.10 2.37 -32.37
C ALA A 202 1.69 1.75 -32.37
N ALA A 203 1.57 0.43 -32.48
CA ALA A 203 0.30 -0.27 -32.38
C ALA A 203 -0.32 -0.09 -30.98
N HIS A 204 0.45 -0.32 -29.91
CA HIS A 204 -0.03 -0.16 -28.53
C HIS A 204 -0.51 1.27 -28.23
N VAL A 205 0.17 2.28 -28.81
CA VAL A 205 -0.23 3.68 -28.64
C VAL A 205 -1.55 3.97 -29.37
N ARG A 206 -1.74 3.43 -30.57
CA ARG A 206 -3.02 3.56 -31.32
C ARG A 206 -4.16 2.87 -30.60
N ASP A 207 -3.93 1.67 -30.06
CA ASP A 207 -4.93 0.93 -29.30
C ASP A 207 -5.34 1.71 -28.07
N LEU A 208 -4.36 2.27 -27.31
CA LEU A 208 -4.64 3.10 -26.15
C LEU A 208 -5.44 4.36 -26.51
N LYS A 209 -5.14 5.00 -27.64
CA LYS A 209 -5.92 6.13 -28.12
C LYS A 209 -7.38 5.75 -28.37
N GLY A 210 -7.66 4.60 -28.97
CA GLY A 210 -9.02 4.09 -29.13
C GLY A 210 -9.74 3.86 -27.80
N VAL A 211 -9.00 3.45 -26.76
CA VAL A 211 -9.54 3.31 -25.41
C VAL A 211 -9.85 4.68 -24.82
N LEU A 212 -8.97 5.66 -24.95
CA LEU A 212 -9.19 7.04 -24.48
C LEU A 212 -10.45 7.65 -25.06
N ASP A 213 -10.63 7.54 -26.37
CA ASP A 213 -11.81 8.07 -27.08
C ASP A 213 -13.11 7.40 -26.60
N ARG A 214 -13.09 6.08 -26.39
CA ARG A 214 -14.23 5.31 -25.88
C ARG A 214 -14.61 5.69 -24.46
N GLU A 215 -13.64 5.84 -23.58
CA GLU A 215 -13.82 6.10 -22.15
C GLU A 215 -13.98 7.59 -21.84
N LYS A 216 -13.76 8.46 -22.82
CA LYS A 216 -13.77 9.94 -22.66
C LYS A 216 -12.81 10.39 -21.55
N ALA A 217 -11.67 9.73 -21.46
CA ALA A 217 -10.65 10.06 -20.47
C ALA A 217 -9.83 11.26 -20.94
N ALA A 218 -9.23 11.99 -19.99
CA ALA A 218 -8.44 13.18 -20.29
C ALA A 218 -7.08 12.82 -20.92
N ILE A 219 -6.45 11.76 -20.41
CA ILE A 219 -5.13 11.25 -20.87
C ILE A 219 -5.14 9.73 -20.78
#